data_02cddab62caafeae5a85c7d1a1ca7fc2
#
_entry.id   02cddab62caafeae5a85c7d1a1ca7fc2
#
_cell.length_a   1.000
_cell.length_b   1.000
_cell.length_c   1.000
_cell.angle_alpha   90.00
_cell.angle_beta   90.00
_cell.angle_gamma   90.00
#
_symmetry.space_group_name_H-M   'P 1'
#
loop_
_entity.id
_entity.type
_entity.pdbx_description
1 polymer ?
#
loop_
_entity_poly.entity_id
_entity_poly.type
_entity_poly.pdbx_seq_one_letter_code
_entity_poly.pdbx_strand_id
1 'polypeptide(L)'
;MNSKFNQKSKIIKAVATDIDGVWTDSSMYYTSNGEEMKCFSTYDGMGVELLRNLNIPTIILTSENSEIVLRRAEKLQIDKVYINEKQKLNRMVEICKNLDISMNEIAYIGDDLNDLDLLKQVGLSAMPPNSPMLHLFSPDYITKKSGGEGSFREFIDQIIKARSTN
;
A
#
# COMPACT_ATOMS: atom_id res chain seq x y z
N MET A 1 17.92 8.02 -7.99
CA MET A 1 16.78 8.27 -7.10
C MET A 1 16.90 9.66 -6.52
N ASN A 2 15.78 10.37 -6.35
CA ASN A 2 15.79 11.74 -5.83
C ASN A 2 16.22 11.73 -4.35
N SER A 3 17.11 12.66 -3.94
CA SER A 3 17.59 12.80 -2.55
C SER A 3 16.43 12.91 -1.54
N LYS A 4 15.34 13.56 -1.93
CA LYS A 4 14.11 13.70 -1.11
C LYS A 4 13.44 12.36 -0.83
N PHE A 5 13.32 11.46 -1.81
CA PHE A 5 12.77 10.12 -1.62
C PHE A 5 13.61 9.32 -0.60
N ASN A 6 14.94 9.39 -0.73
CA ASN A 6 15.84 8.68 0.17
C ASN A 6 15.73 9.18 1.62
N GLN A 7 15.63 10.49 1.82
CA GLN A 7 15.45 11.07 3.16
C GLN A 7 14.12 10.63 3.78
N LYS A 8 13.02 10.70 3.02
CA LYS A 8 11.71 10.23 3.48
C LYS A 8 11.72 8.73 3.83
N SER A 9 12.32 7.90 2.98
CA SER A 9 12.38 6.44 3.20
C SER A 9 13.09 6.05 4.50
N LYS A 10 14.09 6.82 4.94
CA LYS A 10 14.87 6.52 6.16
C LYS A 10 14.05 6.60 7.45
N ILE A 11 13.02 7.44 7.48
CA ILE A 11 12.18 7.66 8.66
C ILE A 11 10.91 6.81 8.69
N ILE A 12 10.60 6.05 7.62
CA ILE A 12 9.39 5.24 7.54
C ILE A 12 9.40 4.15 8.63
N LYS A 13 8.31 4.08 9.39
CA LYS A 13 8.09 3.09 10.46
C LYS A 13 6.96 2.11 10.15
N ALA A 14 6.07 2.44 9.22
CA ALA A 14 5.03 1.53 8.75
C ALA A 14 4.73 1.77 7.27
N VAL A 15 4.32 0.71 6.57
CA VAL A 15 3.89 0.79 5.18
C VAL A 15 2.44 0.37 5.08
N ALA A 16 1.62 1.24 4.49
CA ALA A 16 0.22 0.95 4.22
C ALA A 16 -0.04 0.83 2.71
N THR A 17 -1.07 0.11 2.35
CA THR A 17 -1.40 -0.19 0.97
C THR A 17 -2.91 -0.33 0.76
N ASP A 18 -3.40 0.13 -0.39
CA ASP A 18 -4.65 -0.35 -0.94
C ASP A 18 -4.47 -1.74 -1.55
N ILE A 19 -5.54 -2.36 -1.99
CA ILE A 19 -5.57 -3.68 -2.62
C ILE A 19 -5.94 -3.58 -4.10
N ASP A 20 -7.14 -3.09 -4.41
CA ASP A 20 -7.65 -3.09 -5.77
C ASP A 20 -6.95 -1.98 -6.57
N GLY A 21 -6.28 -2.36 -7.66
CA GLY A 21 -5.43 -1.46 -8.44
C GLY A 21 -3.97 -1.38 -7.98
N VAL A 22 -3.63 -1.93 -6.81
CA VAL A 22 -2.24 -2.03 -6.30
C VAL A 22 -1.75 -3.47 -6.27
N TRP A 23 -2.42 -4.35 -5.50
CA TRP A 23 -2.10 -5.79 -5.42
C TRP A 23 -2.82 -6.60 -6.49
N THR A 24 -3.89 -6.04 -7.06
CA THR A 24 -4.63 -6.56 -8.21
C THR A 24 -4.54 -5.57 -9.37
N ASP A 25 -5.01 -5.99 -10.53
CA ASP A 25 -5.11 -5.18 -11.74
C ASP A 25 -6.42 -4.37 -11.81
N SER A 26 -7.13 -4.22 -10.70
CA SER A 26 -8.49 -3.64 -10.56
C SER A 26 -9.60 -4.47 -11.21
N SER A 27 -9.29 -5.65 -11.78
CA SER A 27 -10.33 -6.54 -12.30
C SER A 27 -11.06 -7.25 -11.18
N MET A 28 -12.38 -7.34 -11.29
CA MET A 28 -13.25 -8.02 -10.35
C MET A 28 -13.95 -9.19 -11.05
N TYR A 29 -13.93 -10.37 -10.44
CA TYR A 29 -14.57 -11.58 -10.97
C TYR A 29 -15.83 -11.87 -10.16
N TYR A 30 -16.99 -11.64 -10.77
CA TYR A 30 -18.29 -11.76 -10.16
C TYR A 30 -19.12 -12.92 -10.72
N THR A 31 -19.84 -13.59 -9.83
CA THR A 31 -20.96 -14.48 -10.17
C THR A 31 -22.25 -13.93 -9.58
N SER A 32 -23.37 -14.65 -9.76
CA SER A 32 -24.63 -14.31 -9.10
C SER A 32 -24.56 -14.34 -7.56
N ASN A 33 -23.51 -14.95 -6.98
CA ASN A 33 -23.30 -15.05 -5.55
C ASN A 33 -22.39 -13.92 -5.00
N GLY A 34 -21.87 -13.05 -5.85
CA GLY A 34 -20.97 -11.96 -5.50
C GLY A 34 -19.57 -12.13 -6.06
N GLU A 35 -18.58 -11.50 -5.41
CA GLU A 35 -17.17 -11.60 -5.80
C GLU A 35 -16.65 -13.03 -5.58
N GLU A 36 -16.07 -13.63 -6.62
CA GLU A 36 -15.63 -15.04 -6.62
C GLU A 36 -14.09 -15.16 -6.51
N MET A 37 -13.34 -14.27 -7.14
CA MET A 37 -11.89 -14.36 -7.20
C MET A 37 -11.23 -12.97 -7.22
N LYS A 38 -10.00 -12.92 -6.69
CA LYS A 38 -9.01 -11.87 -6.97
C LYS A 38 -7.69 -12.51 -7.39
N CYS A 39 -7.03 -11.92 -8.36
CA CYS A 39 -5.69 -12.33 -8.78
C CYS A 39 -4.63 -11.49 -8.05
N PHE A 40 -3.79 -12.14 -7.23
CA PHE A 40 -2.69 -11.50 -6.51
C PHE A 40 -1.34 -11.93 -7.05
N SER A 41 -0.42 -10.98 -7.15
CA SER A 41 0.99 -11.29 -7.43
C SER A 41 1.68 -11.91 -6.21
N THR A 42 2.48 -12.94 -6.42
CA THR A 42 3.33 -13.51 -5.37
C THR A 42 4.46 -12.57 -4.98
N TYR A 43 4.87 -11.67 -5.88
CA TYR A 43 5.91 -10.68 -5.61
C TYR A 43 5.52 -9.72 -4.49
N ASP A 44 4.26 -9.29 -4.43
CA ASP A 44 3.76 -8.39 -3.38
C ASP A 44 3.79 -9.07 -2.01
N GLY A 45 3.47 -10.38 -1.97
CA GLY A 45 3.62 -11.17 -0.74
C GLY A 45 5.06 -11.21 -0.21
N MET A 46 6.05 -11.31 -1.11
CA MET A 46 7.47 -11.21 -0.72
C MET A 46 7.81 -9.80 -0.20
N GLY A 47 7.17 -8.75 -0.73
CA GLY A 47 7.31 -7.39 -0.19
C GLY A 47 6.93 -7.28 1.29
N VAL A 48 5.85 -7.95 1.70
CA VAL A 48 5.42 -8.04 3.10
C VAL A 48 6.47 -8.74 3.97
N GLU A 49 7.02 -9.85 3.48
CA GLU A 49 8.06 -10.59 4.21
C GLU A 49 9.32 -9.75 4.39
N LEU A 50 9.75 -9.02 3.37
CA LEU A 50 10.90 -8.11 3.47
C LEU A 50 10.69 -7.00 4.51
N LEU A 51 9.49 -6.41 4.57
CA LEU A 51 9.15 -5.42 5.60
C LEU A 51 9.17 -6.03 7.00
N ARG A 52 8.60 -7.24 7.16
CA ARG A 52 8.60 -7.96 8.44
C ARG A 52 10.02 -8.21 8.95
N ASN A 53 10.95 -8.62 8.08
CA ASN A 53 12.36 -8.83 8.42
C ASN A 53 13.06 -7.54 8.89
N LEU A 54 12.50 -6.37 8.55
CA LEU A 54 12.96 -5.06 9.01
C LEU A 54 12.16 -4.51 10.21
N ASN A 55 11.23 -5.30 10.76
CA ASN A 55 10.29 -4.89 11.80
C ASN A 55 9.44 -3.68 11.41
N ILE A 56 9.09 -3.57 10.12
CA ILE A 56 8.19 -2.55 9.59
C ILE A 56 6.82 -3.21 9.31
N PRO A 57 5.77 -2.86 10.05
CA PRO A 57 4.45 -3.44 9.84
C PRO A 57 3.86 -3.03 8.48
N THR A 58 3.17 -3.99 7.87
CA THR A 58 2.31 -3.75 6.70
C THR A 58 0.88 -3.53 7.19
N ILE A 59 0.19 -2.55 6.61
CA ILE A 59 -1.20 -2.19 6.92
C ILE A 59 -2.00 -2.24 5.64
N ILE A 60 -3.09 -2.99 5.60
CA ILE A 60 -4.04 -3.01 4.48
C ILE A 60 -5.22 -2.11 4.80
N LEU A 61 -5.53 -1.20 3.87
CA LEU A 61 -6.71 -0.32 3.90
C LEU A 61 -7.42 -0.44 2.55
N THR A 62 -8.53 -1.17 2.49
CA THR A 62 -9.33 -1.30 1.27
C THR A 62 -10.78 -0.90 1.50
N SER A 63 -11.37 -0.24 0.52
CA SER A 63 -12.78 0.17 0.54
C SER A 63 -13.74 -1.00 0.28
N GLU A 64 -13.23 -2.10 -0.30
CA GLU A 64 -14.01 -3.29 -0.57
C GLU A 64 -14.18 -4.17 0.67
N ASN A 65 -15.36 -4.77 0.79
CA ASN A 65 -15.67 -5.75 1.84
C ASN A 65 -15.41 -7.17 1.30
N SER A 66 -14.15 -7.59 1.30
CA SER A 66 -13.71 -8.83 0.65
C SER A 66 -13.06 -9.81 1.62
N GLU A 67 -13.73 -10.95 1.84
CA GLU A 67 -13.16 -12.08 2.60
C GLU A 67 -11.90 -12.65 1.93
N ILE A 68 -11.77 -12.51 0.61
CA ILE A 68 -10.59 -12.95 -0.15
C ILE A 68 -9.35 -12.17 0.31
N VAL A 69 -9.52 -10.87 0.58
CA VAL A 69 -8.43 -10.01 1.11
C VAL A 69 -8.03 -10.47 2.51
N LEU A 70 -8.99 -10.79 3.39
CA LEU A 70 -8.69 -11.31 4.73
C LEU A 70 -7.92 -12.63 4.66
N ARG A 71 -8.31 -13.57 3.80
CA ARG A 71 -7.57 -14.82 3.59
C ARG A 71 -6.17 -14.61 3.06
N ARG A 72 -6.01 -13.64 2.14
CA ARG A 72 -4.67 -13.29 1.65
C ARG A 72 -3.80 -12.70 2.74
N ALA A 73 -4.34 -11.81 3.55
CA ALA A 73 -3.66 -11.18 4.67
C ALA A 73 -3.25 -12.21 5.74
N GLU A 74 -4.16 -13.12 6.11
CA GLU A 74 -3.89 -14.23 7.03
C GLU A 74 -2.70 -15.08 6.56
N LYS A 75 -2.71 -15.50 5.27
CA LYS A 75 -1.60 -16.25 4.68
C LYS A 75 -0.27 -15.51 4.77
N LEU A 76 -0.29 -14.19 4.65
CA LEU A 76 0.90 -13.33 4.71
C LEU A 76 1.22 -12.84 6.13
N GLN A 77 0.43 -13.26 7.13
CA GLN A 77 0.59 -12.85 8.54
C GLN A 77 0.56 -11.32 8.72
N ILE A 78 -0.40 -10.67 8.06
CA ILE A 78 -0.66 -9.24 8.21
C ILE A 78 -1.79 -9.08 9.23
N ASP A 79 -1.50 -8.51 10.40
CA ASP A 79 -2.49 -8.36 11.48
C ASP A 79 -3.32 -7.08 11.35
N LYS A 80 -2.82 -6.07 10.63
CA LYS A 80 -3.48 -4.76 10.48
C LYS A 80 -4.19 -4.71 9.13
N VAL A 81 -5.44 -5.21 9.11
CA VAL A 81 -6.27 -5.29 7.91
C VAL A 81 -7.60 -4.60 8.17
N TYR A 82 -7.91 -3.62 7.36
CA TYR A 82 -9.14 -2.83 7.42
C TYR A 82 -9.84 -2.92 6.06
N ILE A 83 -10.85 -3.78 5.99
CA ILE A 83 -11.77 -3.90 4.84
C ILE A 83 -12.98 -2.99 5.04
N ASN A 84 -13.71 -2.70 3.97
CA ASN A 84 -14.85 -1.77 3.98
C ASN A 84 -14.49 -0.39 4.56
N GLU A 85 -13.24 0.03 4.40
CA GLU A 85 -12.72 1.28 4.97
C GLU A 85 -12.79 2.41 3.94
N LYS A 86 -13.84 3.21 4.04
CA LYS A 86 -14.08 4.35 3.13
C LYS A 86 -13.44 5.65 3.59
N GLN A 87 -13.01 5.71 4.87
CA GLN A 87 -12.39 6.90 5.45
C GLN A 87 -10.91 6.63 5.77
N LYS A 88 -10.15 6.22 4.76
CA LYS A 88 -8.76 5.75 4.88
C LYS A 88 -7.86 6.75 5.63
N LEU A 89 -8.02 8.06 5.42
CA LEU A 89 -7.26 9.07 6.14
C LEU A 89 -7.57 9.06 7.64
N ASN A 90 -8.85 9.06 8.03
CA ASN A 90 -9.25 9.04 9.43
C ASN A 90 -8.77 7.76 10.12
N ARG A 91 -8.90 6.62 9.45
CA ARG A 91 -8.39 5.34 9.94
C ARG A 91 -6.87 5.38 10.14
N MET A 92 -6.13 5.97 9.21
CA MET A 92 -4.67 6.07 9.37
C MET A 92 -4.28 6.97 10.54
N VAL A 93 -4.99 8.05 10.79
CA VAL A 93 -4.76 8.90 11.99
C VAL A 93 -4.95 8.10 13.29
N GLU A 94 -5.98 7.24 13.37
CA GLU A 94 -6.18 6.35 14.51
C GLU A 94 -5.05 5.32 14.66
N ILE A 95 -4.62 4.72 13.53
CA ILE A 95 -3.51 3.76 13.51
C ILE A 95 -2.22 4.42 13.99
N CYS A 96 -1.92 5.63 13.52
CA CYS A 96 -0.75 6.38 13.94
C CYS A 96 -0.74 6.62 15.46
N LYS A 97 -1.88 6.99 16.05
CA LYS A 97 -2.00 7.14 17.51
C LYS A 97 -1.73 5.82 18.25
N ASN A 98 -2.27 4.71 17.75
CA ASN A 98 -2.10 3.39 18.37
C ASN A 98 -0.67 2.85 18.28
N LEU A 99 0.07 3.25 17.25
CA LEU A 99 1.46 2.85 17.03
C LEU A 99 2.49 3.84 17.61
N ASP A 100 2.02 4.97 18.14
CA ASP A 100 2.87 6.10 18.59
C ASP A 100 3.85 6.57 17.50
N ILE A 101 3.31 6.78 16.30
CA ILE A 101 4.05 7.28 15.13
C ILE A 101 3.30 8.44 14.47
N SER A 102 4.00 9.25 13.70
CA SER A 102 3.41 10.36 12.95
C SER A 102 3.07 9.97 11.51
N MET A 103 2.17 10.73 10.86
CA MET A 103 1.83 10.56 9.44
C MET A 103 3.07 10.64 8.53
N ASN A 104 4.08 11.44 8.91
CA ASN A 104 5.34 11.55 8.17
C ASN A 104 6.19 10.26 8.20
N GLU A 105 5.91 9.34 9.10
CA GLU A 105 6.60 8.05 9.24
C GLU A 105 5.84 6.91 8.55
N ILE A 106 4.75 7.23 7.83
CA ILE A 106 3.97 6.29 7.01
C ILE A 106 4.39 6.40 5.56
N ALA A 107 4.63 5.25 4.92
CA ALA A 107 4.61 5.12 3.47
C ALA A 107 3.26 4.54 3.04
N TYR A 108 2.66 5.08 1.99
CA TYR A 108 1.39 4.60 1.45
C TYR A 108 1.44 4.46 -0.07
N ILE A 109 0.89 3.36 -0.57
CA ILE A 109 0.63 3.15 -2.00
C ILE A 109 -0.86 2.92 -2.21
N GLY A 110 -1.47 3.72 -3.08
CA GLY A 110 -2.86 3.65 -3.49
C GLY A 110 -2.99 4.03 -4.96
N ASP A 111 -4.16 3.90 -5.55
CA ASP A 111 -4.32 4.11 -6.99
C ASP A 111 -5.52 4.98 -7.37
N ASP A 112 -6.54 5.14 -6.52
CA ASP A 112 -7.78 5.80 -6.91
C ASP A 112 -8.18 6.95 -5.96
N LEU A 113 -9.32 7.55 -6.24
CA LEU A 113 -9.85 8.76 -5.60
C LEU A 113 -10.00 8.60 -4.08
N ASN A 114 -10.40 7.41 -3.62
CA ASN A 114 -10.56 7.07 -2.20
C ASN A 114 -9.24 7.04 -1.41
N ASP A 115 -8.09 7.04 -2.12
CA ASP A 115 -6.74 7.10 -1.54
C ASP A 115 -6.18 8.50 -1.45
N LEU A 116 -6.73 9.42 -2.26
CA LEU A 116 -6.10 10.70 -2.57
C LEU A 116 -5.83 11.55 -1.32
N ASP A 117 -6.77 11.59 -0.37
CA ASP A 117 -6.58 12.36 0.85
C ASP A 117 -5.48 11.80 1.74
N LEU A 118 -5.36 10.47 1.81
CA LEU A 118 -4.29 9.79 2.54
C LEU A 118 -2.94 9.97 1.83
N LEU A 119 -2.89 9.80 0.51
CA LEU A 119 -1.67 10.01 -0.30
C LEU A 119 -1.07 11.40 -0.12
N LYS A 120 -1.91 12.44 0.04
CA LYS A 120 -1.48 13.83 0.29
C LYS A 120 -0.89 14.06 1.68
N GLN A 121 -1.21 13.22 2.66
CA GLN A 121 -0.88 13.46 4.08
C GLN A 121 0.26 12.59 4.59
N VAL A 122 0.56 11.47 3.94
CA VAL A 122 1.64 10.57 4.37
C VAL A 122 3.03 11.11 4.07
N GLY A 123 4.01 10.62 4.81
CA GLY A 123 5.41 10.98 4.62
C GLY A 123 5.97 10.58 3.27
N LEU A 124 5.59 9.42 2.76
CA LEU A 124 6.05 8.89 1.47
C LEU A 124 4.88 8.26 0.71
N SER A 125 4.53 8.85 -0.43
CA SER A 125 3.42 8.40 -1.26
C SER A 125 3.89 7.70 -2.52
N ALA A 126 3.14 6.68 -2.96
CA ALA A 126 3.38 6.00 -4.23
C ALA A 126 2.06 5.69 -4.95
N MET A 127 2.14 5.55 -6.27
CA MET A 127 1.03 5.13 -7.13
C MET A 127 1.55 4.23 -8.24
N PRO A 128 0.78 3.23 -8.69
CA PRO A 128 1.10 2.48 -9.90
C PRO A 128 0.92 3.34 -11.16
N PRO A 129 1.61 3.02 -12.28
CA PRO A 129 1.60 3.84 -13.49
C PRO A 129 0.25 3.83 -14.23
N ASN A 130 -0.58 2.83 -13.96
CA ASN A 130 -1.94 2.71 -14.51
C ASN A 130 -3.01 3.39 -13.64
N SER A 131 -2.63 4.06 -12.54
CA SER A 131 -3.57 4.80 -11.72
C SER A 131 -4.27 5.90 -12.52
N PRO A 132 -5.62 5.97 -12.48
CA PRO A 132 -6.37 7.03 -13.14
C PRO A 132 -6.16 8.40 -12.49
N MET A 133 -5.55 8.46 -11.30
CA MET A 133 -5.40 9.67 -10.50
C MET A 133 -4.09 10.43 -10.73
N LEU A 134 -3.18 9.93 -11.57
CA LEU A 134 -1.89 10.58 -11.84
C LEU A 134 -2.00 11.98 -12.46
N HIS A 135 -3.14 12.31 -13.07
CA HIS A 135 -3.42 13.65 -13.58
C HIS A 135 -3.83 14.67 -12.48
N LEU A 136 -4.27 14.18 -11.30
CA LEU A 136 -4.71 15.00 -10.16
C LEU A 136 -3.65 15.10 -9.05
N PHE A 137 -2.76 14.12 -8.95
CA PHE A 137 -1.77 14.04 -7.89
C PHE A 137 -0.45 13.47 -8.39
N SER A 138 0.66 14.10 -7.99
CA SER A 138 2.01 13.61 -8.24
C SER A 138 2.57 13.01 -6.96
N PRO A 139 2.63 11.67 -6.82
CA PRO A 139 3.20 11.03 -5.65
C PRO A 139 4.73 11.19 -5.60
N ASP A 140 5.32 10.88 -4.45
CA ASP A 140 6.79 10.85 -4.32
C ASP A 140 7.43 9.78 -5.23
N TYR A 141 6.69 8.71 -5.53
CA TYR A 141 7.13 7.62 -6.41
C TYR A 141 5.99 7.06 -7.27
N ILE A 142 6.24 6.96 -8.58
CA ILE A 142 5.39 6.20 -9.49
C ILE A 142 6.13 4.89 -9.79
N THR A 143 5.50 3.75 -9.53
CA THR A 143 6.10 2.45 -9.82
C THR A 143 6.21 2.23 -11.33
N LYS A 144 7.12 1.36 -11.76
CA LYS A 144 7.22 0.90 -13.14
C LYS A 144 6.28 -0.27 -13.40
N LYS A 145 6.00 -1.04 -12.34
CA LYS A 145 5.07 -2.16 -12.35
C LYS A 145 3.66 -1.65 -12.11
N SER A 146 2.73 -2.11 -12.92
CA SER A 146 1.30 -1.86 -12.75
C SER A 146 0.76 -2.60 -11.53
N GLY A 147 -0.42 -2.20 -11.09
CA GLY A 147 -1.18 -2.98 -10.11
C GLY A 147 -1.36 -4.43 -10.58
N GLY A 148 -1.27 -5.39 -9.65
CA GLY A 148 -1.29 -6.82 -9.95
C GLY A 148 0.01 -7.41 -10.49
N GLU A 149 0.97 -6.57 -10.90
CA GLU A 149 2.24 -7.01 -11.47
C GLU A 149 3.43 -6.91 -10.50
N GLY A 150 3.18 -6.57 -9.24
CA GLY A 150 4.20 -6.39 -8.22
C GLY A 150 4.55 -4.93 -7.95
N SER A 151 3.59 -4.02 -8.09
CA SER A 151 3.78 -2.58 -7.81
C SER A 151 4.10 -2.32 -6.34
N PHE A 152 3.40 -2.97 -5.41
CA PHE A 152 3.71 -2.89 -3.98
C PHE A 152 5.13 -3.38 -3.71
N ARG A 153 5.51 -4.55 -4.25
CA ARG A 153 6.87 -5.08 -4.11
C ARG A 153 7.93 -4.09 -4.59
N GLU A 154 7.75 -3.51 -5.77
CA GLU A 154 8.69 -2.54 -6.31
C GLU A 154 8.86 -1.35 -5.38
N PHE A 155 7.76 -0.81 -4.84
CA PHE A 155 7.81 0.30 -3.88
C PHE A 155 8.61 -0.07 -2.63
N ILE A 156 8.40 -1.28 -2.09
CA ILE A 156 9.17 -1.76 -0.93
C ILE A 156 10.66 -1.88 -1.26
N ASP A 157 11.01 -2.46 -2.41
CA ASP A 157 12.41 -2.57 -2.85
C ASP A 157 13.10 -1.20 -2.92
N GLN A 158 12.37 -0.14 -3.37
CA GLN A 158 12.92 1.21 -3.41
C GLN A 158 13.14 1.80 -2.00
N ILE A 159 12.19 1.57 -1.08
CA ILE A 159 12.34 1.99 0.33
C ILE A 159 13.57 1.31 0.95
N ILE A 160 13.70 0.00 0.79
CA ILE A 160 14.82 -0.78 1.34
C ILE A 160 16.16 -0.28 0.76
N LYS A 161 16.22 -0.11 -0.55
CA LYS A 161 17.41 0.41 -1.23
C LYS A 161 17.82 1.79 -0.70
N ALA A 162 16.85 2.69 -0.52
CA ALA A 162 17.09 4.03 0.01
C ALA A 162 17.62 4.02 1.45
N ARG A 163 17.16 3.07 2.27
CA ARG A 163 17.61 2.88 3.67
C ARG A 163 19.02 2.29 3.76
N SER A 164 19.44 1.50 2.77
CA SER A 164 20.78 0.88 2.72
C SER A 164 21.85 1.79 2.14
N THR A 165 21.44 2.94 1.57
CA THR A 165 22.40 3.92 1.01
C THR A 165 22.75 4.95 2.08
N ASN A 166 23.99 4.96 2.52
CA ASN A 166 24.56 5.95 3.46
C ASN A 166 24.55 7.36 2.88
#